data_990b27c8c0797f73b50cfd7cccd68bb0
#
_entry.id   990b27c8c0797f73b50cfd7cccd68bb0
#
_cell.length_a   1.000
_cell.length_b   1.000
_cell.length_c   1.000
_cell.angle_alpha   90.00
_cell.angle_beta   90.00
_cell.angle_gamma   90.00
#
_symmetry.space_group_name_H-M   'P 1'
#
loop_
_entity.id
_entity.type
_entity.pdbx_description
1 polymer ?
#
loop_
_entity_poly.entity_id
_entity_poly.type
_entity_poly.pdbx_seq_one_letter_code
_entity_poly.pdbx_strand_id
1 'polypeptide(L)'
;LAVNGNYSNGIRTKDGLKIISGQIQVTAVKDGIKGKDSLTVKDGQIQITSGEDGLKASNDSDPDKGYMIIDGGQIQISAGDDGIHSETWLTIHGGTIAVEESYEGIEGMKVDINGGTISVCSTDDGINAAAPSSGDGSGDSERQKMEANPDVYVRISGGVISVTAGADGIDSNGDVYVTGGT
;
A
#
# COMPACT_ATOMS: atom_id res chain seq x y z
N LEU A 1 3.29 8.75 -20.20
CA LEU A 1 3.09 7.31 -20.42
C LEU A 1 1.64 6.97 -20.10
N ALA A 2 0.92 6.36 -21.04
CA ALA A 2 -0.41 5.81 -20.82
C ALA A 2 -0.34 4.29 -21.04
N VAL A 3 -0.86 3.50 -20.11
CA VAL A 3 -0.81 2.04 -20.12
C VAL A 3 -2.19 1.47 -19.85
N ASN A 4 -2.62 0.51 -20.67
CA ASN A 4 -3.86 -0.24 -20.47
C ASN A 4 -3.55 -1.73 -20.37
N GLY A 5 -3.68 -2.29 -19.18
CA GLY A 5 -3.54 -3.72 -18.89
C GLY A 5 -4.88 -4.44 -19.04
N ASN A 6 -5.30 -4.73 -20.27
CA ASN A 6 -6.66 -5.23 -20.57
C ASN A 6 -6.99 -6.63 -20.04
N TYR A 7 -5.99 -7.37 -19.56
CA TYR A 7 -6.18 -8.75 -19.06
C TYR A 7 -5.42 -9.03 -17.75
N SER A 8 -4.53 -8.14 -17.35
CA SER A 8 -3.65 -8.35 -16.18
C SER A 8 -3.20 -7.00 -15.61
N ASN A 9 -2.01 -6.97 -15.03
CA ASN A 9 -1.40 -5.78 -14.46
C ASN A 9 -1.11 -4.72 -15.53
N GLY A 10 -1.11 -3.46 -15.16
CA GLY A 10 -0.71 -2.37 -16.04
C GLY A 10 0.80 -2.38 -16.27
N ILE A 11 1.58 -2.18 -15.21
CA ILE A 11 3.04 -2.25 -15.22
C ILE A 11 3.48 -3.30 -14.21
N ARG A 12 4.31 -4.26 -14.64
CA ARG A 12 4.78 -5.34 -13.75
C ARG A 12 6.24 -5.68 -13.95
N THR A 13 6.95 -5.94 -12.86
CA THR A 13 8.29 -6.56 -12.87
C THR A 13 8.34 -7.78 -11.95
N LYS A 14 9.28 -8.70 -12.22
CA LYS A 14 9.61 -9.85 -11.36
C LYS A 14 10.70 -9.54 -10.32
N ASP A 15 11.18 -8.32 -10.33
CA ASP A 15 12.23 -7.80 -9.46
C ASP A 15 11.78 -6.43 -8.92
N GLY A 16 12.69 -5.50 -8.66
CA GLY A 16 12.37 -4.14 -8.24
C GLY A 16 11.81 -3.27 -9.38
N LEU A 17 10.83 -2.43 -9.06
CA LEU A 17 10.31 -1.40 -9.95
C LEU A 17 10.61 -0.03 -9.34
N LYS A 18 11.11 0.90 -10.15
CA LYS A 18 11.40 2.25 -9.71
C LYS A 18 10.84 3.30 -10.67
N ILE A 19 9.99 4.18 -10.14
CA ILE A 19 9.50 5.38 -10.83
C ILE A 19 10.31 6.56 -10.33
N ILE A 20 11.08 7.20 -11.22
CA ILE A 20 11.91 8.36 -10.87
C ILE A 20 11.09 9.64 -10.99
N SER A 21 10.34 9.78 -12.09
CA SER A 21 9.45 10.89 -12.37
C SER A 21 8.63 10.62 -13.64
N GLY A 22 7.75 11.52 -13.99
CA GLY A 22 7.00 11.52 -15.24
C GLY A 22 5.49 11.63 -15.03
N GLN A 23 4.75 11.71 -16.13
CA GLN A 23 3.30 11.60 -16.13
C GLN A 23 2.92 10.19 -16.55
N ILE A 24 2.28 9.46 -15.66
CA ILE A 24 1.95 8.04 -15.82
C ILE A 24 0.46 7.85 -15.56
N GLN A 25 -0.24 7.33 -16.53
CA GLN A 25 -1.64 6.93 -16.40
C GLN A 25 -1.75 5.43 -16.65
N VAL A 26 -2.33 4.71 -15.71
CA VAL A 26 -2.49 3.27 -15.78
C VAL A 26 -3.95 2.90 -15.59
N THR A 27 -4.46 2.05 -16.48
CA THR A 27 -5.72 1.33 -16.29
C THR A 27 -5.44 -0.15 -16.41
N ALA A 28 -5.86 -0.94 -15.41
CA ALA A 28 -5.56 -2.37 -15.37
C ALA A 28 -6.74 -3.18 -14.85
N VAL A 29 -6.87 -4.42 -15.33
CA VAL A 29 -7.86 -5.38 -14.83
C VAL A 29 -7.43 -5.97 -13.49
N LYS A 30 -6.11 -6.14 -13.30
CA LYS A 30 -5.47 -6.55 -12.06
C LYS A 30 -4.74 -5.38 -11.41
N ASP A 31 -3.56 -5.61 -10.81
CA ASP A 31 -2.78 -4.56 -10.17
C ASP A 31 -2.40 -3.45 -11.17
N GLY A 32 -2.45 -2.23 -10.74
CA GLY A 32 -2.03 -1.08 -11.53
C GLY A 32 -0.54 -1.12 -11.82
N ILE A 33 0.28 -0.96 -10.79
CA ILE A 33 1.75 -0.98 -10.87
C ILE A 33 2.30 -1.94 -9.81
N LYS A 34 3.01 -2.98 -10.27
CA LYS A 34 3.51 -4.08 -9.43
C LYS A 34 4.99 -4.32 -9.56
N GLY A 35 5.72 -4.19 -8.48
CA GLY A 35 7.07 -4.73 -8.32
C GLY A 35 7.02 -6.00 -7.48
N LYS A 36 7.69 -7.10 -7.89
CA LYS A 36 7.68 -8.27 -7.03
C LYS A 36 8.52 -8.02 -5.78
N ASP A 37 9.78 -7.72 -5.96
CA ASP A 37 10.74 -7.61 -4.85
C ASP A 37 10.68 -6.23 -4.17
N SER A 38 10.40 -5.18 -4.95
CA SER A 38 10.20 -3.84 -4.42
C SER A 38 9.50 -2.91 -5.38
N LEU A 39 8.87 -1.87 -4.82
CA LEU A 39 8.36 -0.74 -5.58
C LEU A 39 8.85 0.57 -4.94
N THR A 40 9.49 1.43 -5.74
CA THR A 40 9.92 2.75 -5.28
C THR A 40 9.34 3.85 -6.18
N VAL A 41 8.66 4.82 -5.58
CA VAL A 41 8.22 6.04 -6.26
C VAL A 41 9.03 7.21 -5.71
N LYS A 42 9.87 7.83 -6.57
CA LYS A 42 10.66 9.00 -6.19
C LYS A 42 9.88 10.29 -6.37
N ASP A 43 9.21 10.43 -7.52
CA ASP A 43 8.43 11.59 -7.91
C ASP A 43 7.56 11.24 -9.13
N GLY A 44 6.71 12.16 -9.56
CA GLY A 44 5.88 12.06 -10.77
C GLY A 44 4.41 12.41 -10.54
N GLN A 45 3.67 12.45 -11.63
CA GLN A 45 2.21 12.51 -11.61
C GLN A 45 1.68 11.14 -12.05
N ILE A 46 1.10 10.41 -11.13
CA ILE A 46 0.70 9.02 -11.31
C ILE A 46 -0.79 8.90 -11.07
N GLN A 47 -1.52 8.43 -12.06
CA GLN A 47 -2.94 8.15 -11.97
C GLN A 47 -3.17 6.66 -12.27
N ILE A 48 -3.86 5.98 -11.37
CA ILE A 48 -4.11 4.53 -11.45
C ILE A 48 -5.60 4.26 -11.29
N THR A 49 -6.11 3.42 -12.19
CA THR A 49 -7.39 2.74 -12.03
C THR A 49 -7.14 1.25 -12.21
N SER A 50 -7.40 0.45 -11.18
CA SER A 50 -7.10 -0.99 -11.15
C SER A 50 -8.27 -1.80 -10.61
N GLY A 51 -8.38 -3.04 -11.07
CA GLY A 51 -9.39 -3.98 -10.57
C GLY A 51 -8.93 -4.77 -9.34
N GLU A 52 -7.62 -4.82 -9.09
CA GLU A 52 -6.97 -5.32 -7.88
C GLU A 52 -6.21 -4.14 -7.25
N ASP A 53 -4.97 -4.32 -6.74
CA ASP A 53 -4.24 -3.27 -6.05
C ASP A 53 -3.81 -2.12 -6.97
N GLY A 54 -3.74 -0.93 -6.42
CA GLY A 54 -3.21 0.24 -7.13
C GLY A 54 -1.70 0.16 -7.30
N LEU A 55 -0.96 0.26 -6.21
CA LEU A 55 0.48 0.04 -6.10
C LEU A 55 0.74 -1.22 -5.26
N LYS A 56 1.53 -2.17 -5.79
CA LYS A 56 1.81 -3.43 -5.09
C LYS A 56 3.29 -3.81 -5.07
N ALA A 57 3.79 -4.20 -3.89
CA ALA A 57 5.05 -4.93 -3.72
C ALA A 57 4.72 -6.32 -3.16
N SER A 58 5.00 -7.40 -3.93
CA SER A 58 4.31 -8.69 -3.74
C SER A 58 5.21 -9.89 -3.42
N ASN A 59 6.39 -9.68 -2.82
CA ASN A 59 7.22 -10.79 -2.37
C ASN A 59 6.91 -11.11 -0.91
N ASP A 60 6.17 -12.17 -0.70
CA ASP A 60 5.74 -12.71 0.59
C ASP A 60 6.67 -13.77 1.18
N SER A 61 7.69 -14.19 0.42
CA SER A 61 8.54 -15.33 0.75
C SER A 61 9.94 -14.96 1.26
N ASP A 62 10.37 -13.73 1.04
CA ASP A 62 11.67 -13.21 1.44
C ASP A 62 11.47 -11.95 2.31
N PRO A 63 11.82 -11.98 3.61
CA PRO A 63 11.55 -10.88 4.54
C PRO A 63 12.31 -9.58 4.20
N ASP A 64 13.34 -9.65 3.36
CA ASP A 64 14.08 -8.48 2.89
C ASP A 64 13.50 -7.89 1.60
N LYS A 65 12.43 -8.47 1.08
CA LYS A 65 11.75 -8.08 -0.16
C LYS A 65 10.27 -7.77 0.07
N GLY A 66 9.53 -7.49 -1.00
CA GLY A 66 8.12 -7.15 -0.91
C GLY A 66 7.86 -5.79 -0.27
N TYR A 67 8.84 -4.88 -0.32
CA TYR A 67 8.75 -3.57 0.31
C TYR A 67 8.41 -2.45 -0.66
N MET A 68 7.89 -1.35 -0.11
CA MET A 68 7.58 -0.15 -0.88
C MET A 68 8.13 1.11 -0.23
N ILE A 69 8.64 2.02 -1.08
CA ILE A 69 9.09 3.35 -0.66
C ILE A 69 8.43 4.41 -1.56
N ILE A 70 7.77 5.38 -0.94
CA ILE A 70 7.23 6.56 -1.62
C ILE A 70 7.94 7.80 -1.06
N ASP A 71 8.84 8.38 -1.86
CA ASP A 71 9.58 9.57 -1.45
C ASP A 71 8.82 10.87 -1.78
N GLY A 72 7.94 10.82 -2.81
CA GLY A 72 7.22 12.00 -3.27
C GLY A 72 6.30 11.71 -4.45
N GLY A 73 5.90 12.77 -5.15
CA GLY A 73 5.01 12.73 -6.31
C GLY A 73 3.56 13.08 -5.99
N GLN A 74 2.76 13.15 -7.04
CA GLN A 74 1.30 13.27 -6.98
C GLN A 74 0.72 11.95 -7.44
N ILE A 75 0.10 11.21 -6.53
CA ILE A 75 -0.39 9.85 -6.77
C ILE A 75 -1.89 9.83 -6.50
N GLN A 76 -2.66 9.41 -7.49
CA GLN A 76 -4.11 9.27 -7.43
C GLN A 76 -4.48 7.84 -7.79
N ILE A 77 -5.24 7.18 -6.94
CA ILE A 77 -5.55 5.76 -7.06
C ILE A 77 -7.04 5.52 -6.86
N SER A 78 -7.63 4.75 -7.78
CA SER A 78 -8.91 4.05 -7.60
C SER A 78 -8.64 2.57 -7.83
N ALA A 79 -8.79 1.74 -6.81
CA ALA A 79 -8.46 0.33 -6.79
C ALA A 79 -9.68 -0.51 -6.39
N GLY A 80 -9.77 -1.71 -6.93
CA GLY A 80 -10.83 -2.65 -6.55
C GLY A 80 -10.50 -3.46 -5.30
N ASP A 81 -9.21 -3.55 -4.96
CA ASP A 81 -8.65 -4.13 -3.74
C ASP A 81 -7.89 -3.02 -3.00
N ASP A 82 -6.63 -3.17 -2.66
CA ASP A 82 -5.93 -2.17 -1.87
C ASP A 82 -5.44 -0.98 -2.71
N GLY A 83 -5.52 0.21 -2.15
CA GLY A 83 -4.92 1.38 -2.78
C GLY A 83 -3.41 1.22 -2.92
N ILE A 84 -2.74 0.93 -1.80
CA ILE A 84 -1.29 0.70 -1.69
C ILE A 84 -1.06 -0.54 -0.82
N HIS A 85 -0.42 -1.57 -1.38
CA HIS A 85 -0.13 -2.83 -0.70
C HIS A 85 1.36 -3.18 -0.71
N SER A 86 1.90 -3.54 0.43
CA SER A 86 3.27 -4.03 0.59
C SER A 86 3.31 -5.23 1.51
N GLU A 87 3.86 -6.34 1.06
CA GLU A 87 3.92 -7.58 1.86
C GLU A 87 4.79 -7.45 3.11
N THR A 88 5.79 -6.58 3.09
CA THR A 88 6.70 -6.44 4.24
C THR A 88 6.63 -5.03 4.83
N TRP A 89 7.40 -4.09 4.35
CA TRP A 89 7.39 -2.74 4.89
C TRP A 89 7.11 -1.68 3.84
N LEU A 90 6.29 -0.73 4.24
CA LEU A 90 5.94 0.45 3.47
C LEU A 90 6.46 1.68 4.17
N THR A 91 7.20 2.54 3.46
CA THR A 91 7.61 3.83 3.98
C THR A 91 7.17 4.97 3.07
N ILE A 92 6.42 5.92 3.61
CA ILE A 92 6.02 7.15 2.93
C ILE A 92 6.78 8.31 3.55
N HIS A 93 7.71 8.91 2.78
CA HIS A 93 8.48 10.07 3.21
C HIS A 93 7.77 11.38 2.86
N GLY A 94 6.96 11.40 1.79
CA GLY A 94 6.28 12.60 1.31
C GLY A 94 5.41 12.37 0.09
N GLY A 95 5.03 13.47 -0.56
CA GLY A 95 4.15 13.48 -1.73
C GLY A 95 2.71 13.87 -1.39
N THR A 96 1.88 13.91 -2.43
CA THR A 96 0.44 14.06 -2.32
C THR A 96 -0.19 12.78 -2.82
N ILE A 97 -0.81 12.04 -1.94
CA ILE A 97 -1.38 10.71 -2.21
C ILE A 97 -2.88 10.77 -1.96
N ALA A 98 -3.66 10.42 -2.96
CA ALA A 98 -5.10 10.29 -2.86
C ALA A 98 -5.52 8.87 -3.27
N VAL A 99 -5.94 8.06 -2.32
CA VAL A 99 -6.68 6.83 -2.54
C VAL A 99 -8.16 7.21 -2.53
N GLU A 100 -8.77 7.28 -3.72
CA GLU A 100 -10.13 7.78 -3.90
C GLU A 100 -11.18 6.70 -3.65
N GLU A 101 -10.81 5.46 -3.95
CA GLU A 101 -11.64 4.27 -3.76
C GLU A 101 -10.73 3.05 -3.63
N SER A 102 -10.99 2.20 -2.61
CA SER A 102 -10.31 0.92 -2.41
C SER A 102 -11.10 0.03 -1.45
N TYR A 103 -10.73 -1.24 -1.36
CA TYR A 103 -11.17 -2.11 -0.27
C TYR A 103 -10.43 -1.70 1.00
N GLU A 104 -9.11 -1.93 1.10
CA GLU A 104 -8.26 -1.28 2.10
C GLU A 104 -7.47 -0.12 1.48
N GLY A 105 -7.19 0.90 2.29
CA GLY A 105 -6.54 2.09 1.77
C GLY A 105 -5.05 1.92 1.56
N ILE A 106 -4.34 1.67 2.65
CA ILE A 106 -2.88 1.47 2.73
C ILE A 106 -2.61 0.26 3.61
N GLU A 107 -2.01 -0.78 3.04
CA GLU A 107 -1.69 -2.02 3.75
C GLU A 107 -0.19 -2.34 3.72
N GLY A 108 0.28 -2.94 4.80
CA GLY A 108 1.62 -3.50 4.90
C GLY A 108 1.89 -4.15 6.25
N MET A 109 2.88 -5.04 6.35
CA MET A 109 3.27 -5.60 7.65
C MET A 109 3.81 -4.51 8.59
N LYS A 110 4.59 -3.57 8.05
CA LYS A 110 5.13 -2.41 8.77
C LYS A 110 4.87 -1.16 7.96
N VAL A 111 4.05 -0.26 8.49
CA VAL A 111 3.69 0.99 7.80
C VAL A 111 4.30 2.19 8.52
N ASP A 112 5.24 2.87 7.85
CA ASP A 112 5.89 4.08 8.31
C ASP A 112 5.45 5.29 7.50
N ILE A 113 4.71 6.24 8.09
CA ILE A 113 4.35 7.51 7.47
C ILE A 113 5.13 8.63 8.14
N ASN A 114 6.10 9.18 7.41
CA ASN A 114 7.01 10.21 7.91
C ASN A 114 6.63 11.62 7.40
N GLY A 115 5.77 11.71 6.40
CA GLY A 115 5.36 12.99 5.81
C GLY A 115 4.38 12.83 4.66
N GLY A 116 4.10 13.94 3.97
CA GLY A 116 3.17 13.99 2.84
C GLY A 116 1.79 14.51 3.19
N THR A 117 0.97 14.66 2.15
CA THR A 117 -0.47 14.91 2.27
C THR A 117 -1.20 13.70 1.74
N ILE A 118 -1.86 12.98 2.62
CA ILE A 118 -2.44 11.67 2.32
C ILE A 118 -3.94 11.73 2.59
N SER A 119 -4.73 11.39 1.60
CA SER A 119 -6.16 11.18 1.74
C SER A 119 -6.52 9.76 1.33
N VAL A 120 -7.30 9.08 2.15
CA VAL A 120 -7.74 7.70 1.94
C VAL A 120 -9.25 7.63 2.05
N CYS A 121 -9.86 6.95 1.07
CA CYS A 121 -11.26 6.53 1.12
C CYS A 121 -11.30 5.02 0.80
N SER A 122 -11.71 4.22 1.78
CA SER A 122 -11.78 2.75 1.71
C SER A 122 -13.14 2.24 2.17
N THR A 123 -13.50 1.04 1.73
CA THR A 123 -14.73 0.36 2.14
C THR A 123 -14.53 -0.52 3.36
N ASP A 124 -13.31 -0.92 3.65
CA ASP A 124 -12.87 -1.59 4.87
C ASP A 124 -11.90 -0.69 5.63
N ASP A 125 -10.70 -1.13 6.00
CA ASP A 125 -9.77 -0.35 6.80
C ASP A 125 -9.05 0.74 6.00
N GLY A 126 -8.77 1.86 6.66
CA GLY A 126 -8.10 2.98 6.02
C GLY A 126 -6.59 2.79 5.91
N ILE A 127 -5.93 2.52 7.02
CA ILE A 127 -4.53 2.14 7.12
C ILE A 127 -4.46 0.87 7.95
N ASN A 128 -3.99 -0.20 7.35
CA ASN A 128 -3.92 -1.52 7.98
C ASN A 128 -2.47 -2.02 8.08
N ALA A 129 -2.11 -2.55 9.25
CA ALA A 129 -0.88 -3.31 9.41
C ALA A 129 -1.18 -4.76 9.78
N ALA A 130 -0.89 -5.67 8.84
CA ALA A 130 -1.10 -7.10 9.00
C ALA A 130 0.11 -7.89 8.49
N ALA A 131 0.39 -9.03 9.11
CA ALA A 131 1.38 -9.95 8.58
C ALA A 131 0.84 -10.63 7.32
N PRO A 132 1.70 -10.92 6.31
CA PRO A 132 1.30 -11.67 5.14
C PRO A 132 0.58 -12.97 5.56
N SER A 133 -0.57 -13.25 4.93
CA SER A 133 -1.31 -14.47 5.23
C SER A 133 -0.50 -15.68 4.76
N SER A 134 0.03 -16.46 5.71
CA SER A 134 0.65 -17.76 5.41
C SER A 134 -0.42 -18.67 4.81
N GLY A 135 -0.35 -18.93 3.50
CA GLY A 135 -1.35 -19.66 2.74
C GLY A 135 -1.43 -21.18 3.02
N ASP A 136 -1.20 -21.62 4.26
CA ASP A 136 -1.53 -22.96 4.68
C ASP A 136 -2.93 -22.96 5.32
N GLY A 137 -3.89 -23.58 4.65
CA GLY A 137 -5.28 -23.66 5.09
C GLY A 137 -5.51 -24.48 6.38
N SER A 138 -4.60 -24.43 7.35
CA SER A 138 -4.78 -25.00 8.68
C SER A 138 -5.57 -24.02 9.55
N GLY A 139 -6.68 -24.47 10.14
CA GLY A 139 -7.67 -23.69 10.88
C GLY A 139 -7.21 -22.95 12.14
N ASP A 140 -5.93 -22.59 12.22
CA ASP A 140 -5.36 -21.73 13.28
C ASP A 140 -5.45 -20.22 12.98
N SER A 141 -5.98 -19.85 11.81
CA SER A 141 -5.99 -18.46 11.30
C SER A 141 -6.76 -17.47 12.17
N GLU A 142 -7.84 -17.91 12.80
CA GLU A 142 -8.66 -17.03 13.67
C GLU A 142 -7.95 -16.69 14.99
N ARG A 143 -7.15 -17.61 15.51
CA ARG A 143 -6.43 -17.42 16.78
C ARG A 143 -5.18 -16.57 16.60
N GLN A 144 -4.48 -16.73 15.47
CA GLN A 144 -3.33 -15.89 15.11
C GLN A 144 -3.72 -14.45 14.82
N LYS A 145 -4.94 -14.20 14.31
CA LYS A 145 -5.49 -12.87 14.12
C LYS A 145 -5.83 -12.14 15.44
N MET A 146 -5.95 -12.87 16.55
CA MET A 146 -6.28 -12.31 17.87
C MET A 146 -5.06 -12.11 18.78
N GLU A 147 -3.87 -12.59 18.41
CA GLU A 147 -2.63 -12.40 19.17
C GLU A 147 -1.83 -11.25 18.53
N ALA A 148 -1.45 -10.26 19.33
CA ALA A 148 -0.62 -9.14 18.88
C ALA A 148 0.71 -9.65 18.31
N ASN A 149 1.06 -9.21 17.11
CA ASN A 149 2.32 -9.53 16.48
C ASN A 149 3.31 -8.38 16.67
N PRO A 150 4.41 -8.54 17.43
CA PRO A 150 5.35 -7.47 17.72
C PRO A 150 6.15 -6.98 16.49
N ASP A 151 6.12 -7.74 15.40
CA ASP A 151 6.76 -7.36 14.15
C ASP A 151 5.85 -6.54 13.23
N VAL A 152 4.58 -6.35 13.61
CA VAL A 152 3.56 -5.60 12.86
C VAL A 152 3.32 -4.25 13.52
N TYR A 153 3.28 -3.17 12.74
CA TYR A 153 2.96 -1.86 13.28
C TYR A 153 2.53 -0.83 12.23
N VAL A 154 1.76 0.15 12.68
CA VAL A 154 1.59 1.45 12.01
C VAL A 154 2.36 2.52 12.80
N ARG A 155 3.23 3.27 12.16
CA ARG A 155 3.94 4.39 12.75
C ARG A 155 3.75 5.68 11.94
N ILE A 156 3.17 6.69 12.56
CA ILE A 156 2.96 8.02 11.98
C ILE A 156 3.84 9.02 12.74
N SER A 157 4.83 9.57 12.05
CA SER A 157 5.76 10.57 12.62
C SER A 157 5.58 11.96 12.00
N GLY A 158 4.80 12.09 10.91
CA GLY A 158 4.55 13.35 10.23
C GLY A 158 3.48 13.25 9.17
N GLY A 159 3.26 14.35 8.44
CA GLY A 159 2.28 14.44 7.36
C GLY A 159 0.94 15.03 7.76
N VAL A 160 0.11 15.29 6.76
CA VAL A 160 -1.30 15.64 6.90
C VAL A 160 -2.10 14.46 6.36
N ILE A 161 -2.83 13.78 7.23
CA ILE A 161 -3.48 12.51 6.91
C ILE A 161 -4.97 12.63 7.18
N SER A 162 -5.78 12.31 6.18
CA SER A 162 -7.23 12.24 6.27
C SER A 162 -7.69 10.86 5.82
N VAL A 163 -8.43 10.17 6.66
CA VAL A 163 -8.92 8.82 6.39
C VAL A 163 -10.45 8.81 6.53
N THR A 164 -11.10 8.21 5.54
CA THR A 164 -12.51 7.84 5.57
C THR A 164 -12.58 6.35 5.26
N ALA A 165 -12.94 5.56 6.24
CA ALA A 165 -12.96 4.10 6.15
C ALA A 165 -14.35 3.56 6.47
N GLY A 166 -14.69 2.42 5.90
CA GLY A 166 -15.93 1.73 6.17
C GLY A 166 -15.88 0.89 7.45
N ALA A 167 -14.67 0.47 7.86
CA ALA A 167 -14.38 -0.21 9.11
C ALA A 167 -13.46 0.66 9.98
N ASP A 168 -12.21 0.25 10.26
CA ASP A 168 -11.33 1.01 11.15
C ASP A 168 -10.51 2.05 10.35
N GLY A 169 -10.38 3.27 10.89
CA GLY A 169 -9.54 4.30 10.26
C GLY A 169 -8.06 3.91 10.22
N ILE A 170 -7.59 3.34 11.32
CA ILE A 170 -6.25 2.75 11.45
C ILE A 170 -6.39 1.47 12.24
N ASP A 171 -6.03 0.33 11.64
CA ASP A 171 -5.92 -0.97 12.29
C ASP A 171 -4.48 -1.47 12.31
N SER A 172 -4.16 -2.30 13.28
CA SER A 172 -2.87 -2.99 13.33
C SER A 172 -2.97 -4.26 14.17
N ASN A 173 -2.54 -5.37 13.60
CA ASN A 173 -2.37 -6.62 14.35
C ASN A 173 -1.19 -6.57 15.34
N GLY A 174 -0.53 -5.44 15.48
CA GLY A 174 0.54 -5.14 16.44
C GLY A 174 0.37 -3.76 17.07
N ASP A 175 1.42 -2.95 17.03
CA ASP A 175 1.42 -1.64 17.66
C ASP A 175 1.02 -0.48 16.72
N VAL A 176 0.44 0.57 17.28
CA VAL A 176 0.24 1.86 16.59
C VAL A 176 1.00 2.95 17.33
N TYR A 177 1.89 3.65 16.62
CA TYR A 177 2.69 4.76 17.14
C TYR A 177 2.33 6.06 16.40
N VAL A 178 1.79 7.05 17.11
CA VAL A 178 1.58 8.39 16.57
C VAL A 178 2.47 9.35 17.34
N THR A 179 3.51 9.85 16.67
CA THR A 179 4.52 10.74 17.27
C THR A 179 4.53 12.12 16.62
N GLY A 180 3.78 12.32 15.54
CA GLY A 180 3.64 13.57 14.80
C GLY A 180 2.52 13.49 13.79
N GLY A 181 2.38 14.54 12.97
CA GLY A 181 1.34 14.67 11.94
C GLY A 181 0.11 15.45 12.39
N THR A 182 -0.79 15.61 11.44
CA THR A 182 -2.06 16.34 11.59
C THR A 182 -3.17 15.60 10.89
#